data_8fd59ee9de86c1a0d1c95f598abe7cf9
#
_entry.id   8fd59ee9de86c1a0d1c95f598abe7cf9
#
_cell.length_a   1.000
_cell.length_b   1.000
_cell.length_c   1.000
_cell.angle_alpha   90.00
_cell.angle_beta   90.00
_cell.angle_gamma   90.00
#
_symmetry.space_group_name_H-M   'P 1'
#
loop_
_entity.id
_entity.type
_entity.pdbx_description
1 polymer ?
#
loop_
_entity_poly.entity_id
_entity_poly.type
_entity_poly.pdbx_seq_one_letter_code
_entity_poly.pdbx_strand_id
1 'polypeptide(L)'
;MSKSIEKLLSSKVKKSKLYLDSLTHRSASNQNNELLEFFGDAILGFIIAEFLYNEFPNDDEGSLSRKRSYLVKKETLSKIALDYNLGSNIILGEGEKK
;
A
#
# COMPACT_ATOMS: atom_id res chain seq x y z
N MET A 1 -18.73 1.64 10.71
CA MET A 1 -18.32 0.38 10.06
C MET A 1 -16.82 0.34 9.89
N SER A 2 -16.21 -0.75 10.30
CA SER A 2 -14.78 -0.91 10.12
C SER A 2 -14.47 -1.24 8.66
N LYS A 3 -13.39 -0.66 8.13
CA LYS A 3 -12.88 -0.98 6.81
C LYS A 3 -11.89 -2.12 6.92
N SER A 4 -11.83 -2.95 5.89
CA SER A 4 -10.87 -4.05 5.80
C SER A 4 -10.33 -4.14 4.39
N ILE A 5 -9.01 -4.31 4.27
CA ILE A 5 -8.37 -4.50 2.97
C ILE A 5 -8.93 -5.76 2.29
N GLU A 6 -9.27 -6.78 3.06
CA GLU A 6 -9.79 -8.02 2.50
C GLU A 6 -11.09 -7.81 1.72
N LYS A 7 -11.90 -6.83 2.12
CA LYS A 7 -13.17 -6.55 1.45
C LYS A 7 -12.99 -5.89 0.08
N LEU A 8 -11.83 -5.30 -0.18
CA LEU A 8 -11.53 -4.66 -1.45
C LEU A 8 -10.98 -5.63 -2.49
N LEU A 9 -10.62 -6.84 -2.07
CA LEU A 9 -9.90 -7.78 -2.93
C LEU A 9 -10.78 -8.96 -3.30
N SER A 10 -10.59 -9.48 -4.53
CA SER A 10 -11.29 -10.67 -4.99
C SER A 10 -10.75 -11.91 -4.28
N SER A 11 -11.55 -12.98 -4.26
CA SER A 11 -11.12 -14.27 -3.70
C SER A 11 -9.88 -14.80 -4.40
N LYS A 12 -9.79 -14.61 -5.72
CA LYS A 12 -8.64 -15.06 -6.49
C LYS A 12 -7.35 -14.38 -6.01
N VAL A 13 -7.40 -13.06 -5.79
CA VAL A 13 -6.25 -12.31 -5.30
C VAL A 13 -5.88 -12.77 -3.90
N LYS A 14 -6.86 -12.89 -3.01
CA LYS A 14 -6.60 -13.27 -1.61
C LYS A 14 -6.02 -14.67 -1.48
N LYS A 15 -6.23 -15.55 -2.45
CA LYS A 15 -5.66 -16.90 -2.46
C LYS A 15 -4.29 -16.97 -3.12
N SER A 16 -3.83 -15.90 -3.73
CA SER A 16 -2.55 -15.89 -4.44
C SER A 16 -1.38 -15.86 -3.47
N LYS A 17 -0.26 -16.44 -3.91
CA LYS A 17 0.99 -16.38 -3.14
C LYS A 17 1.49 -14.94 -3.00
N LEU A 18 1.31 -14.12 -4.02
CA LEU A 18 1.72 -12.72 -3.97
C LEU A 18 0.99 -11.95 -2.87
N TYR A 19 -0.28 -12.24 -2.68
CA TYR A 19 -1.03 -11.61 -1.58
C TYR A 19 -0.45 -11.98 -0.23
N LEU A 20 -0.18 -13.27 -0.02
CA LEU A 20 0.43 -13.74 1.23
C LEU A 20 1.79 -13.08 1.45
N ASP A 21 2.65 -13.09 0.42
CA ASP A 21 3.98 -12.49 0.50
C ASP A 21 3.89 -10.99 0.81
N SER A 22 2.92 -10.29 0.22
CA SER A 22 2.75 -8.84 0.43
C SER A 22 2.44 -8.49 1.88
N LEU A 23 1.83 -9.40 2.63
CA LEU A 23 1.47 -9.19 4.03
C LEU A 23 2.52 -9.77 5.00
N THR A 24 3.57 -10.41 4.49
CA THR A 24 4.55 -11.10 5.31
C THR A 24 5.76 -10.20 5.55
N HIS A 25 6.01 -9.87 6.82
CA HIS A 25 7.18 -9.10 7.22
C HIS A 25 8.43 -9.97 7.12
N ARG A 26 9.58 -9.36 6.82
CA ARG A 26 10.86 -10.08 6.70
C ARG A 26 11.25 -10.87 7.94
N SER A 27 10.74 -10.49 9.12
CA SER A 27 11.03 -11.20 10.35
C SER A 27 10.37 -12.59 10.42
N ALA A 28 9.34 -12.82 9.59
CA ALA A 28 8.57 -14.07 9.61
C ALA A 28 9.06 -15.10 8.60
N SER A 29 9.63 -14.67 7.48
CA SER A 29 10.00 -15.60 6.41
C SER A 29 10.96 -14.92 5.42
N ASN A 30 11.76 -15.74 4.70
CA ASN A 30 12.57 -15.26 3.59
C ASN A 30 11.70 -14.90 2.37
N GLN A 31 10.49 -15.46 2.28
CA GLN A 31 9.51 -15.08 1.28
C GLN A 31 8.61 -14.04 1.90
N ASN A 32 8.94 -12.78 1.69
CA ASN A 32 8.33 -11.65 2.36
C ASN A 32 8.05 -10.50 1.38
N ASN A 33 7.67 -9.34 1.91
CA ASN A 33 7.20 -8.22 1.11
C ASN A 33 8.27 -7.22 0.64
N GLU A 34 9.56 -7.44 0.92
CA GLU A 34 10.57 -6.41 0.62
C GLU A 34 10.61 -6.00 -0.86
N LEU A 35 10.66 -6.99 -1.78
CA LEU A 35 10.68 -6.68 -3.21
C LEU A 35 9.34 -6.16 -3.70
N LEU A 36 8.25 -6.68 -3.16
CA LEU A 36 6.91 -6.20 -3.49
C LEU A 36 6.70 -4.76 -3.02
N GLU A 37 7.28 -4.39 -1.90
CA GLU A 37 7.24 -3.02 -1.41
C GLU A 37 7.92 -2.07 -2.40
N PHE A 38 9.11 -2.44 -2.88
CA PHE A 38 9.84 -1.66 -3.87
C PHE A 38 9.02 -1.48 -5.14
N PHE A 39 8.49 -2.58 -5.67
CA PHE A 39 7.72 -2.55 -6.91
C PHE A 39 6.38 -1.83 -6.71
N GLY A 40 5.73 -2.09 -5.59
CA GLY A 40 4.45 -1.46 -5.26
C GLY A 40 4.55 0.05 -5.10
N ASP A 41 5.67 0.54 -4.60
CA ASP A 41 5.90 1.98 -4.47
C ASP A 41 5.86 2.65 -5.85
N ALA A 42 6.47 2.05 -6.85
CA ALA A 42 6.45 2.58 -8.21
C ALA A 42 5.04 2.52 -8.82
N ILE A 43 4.32 1.43 -8.56
CA ILE A 43 2.94 1.28 -9.05
C ILE A 43 2.04 2.33 -8.41
N LEU A 44 2.15 2.51 -7.10
CA LEU A 44 1.36 3.52 -6.39
C LEU A 44 1.64 4.91 -6.95
N GLY A 45 2.90 5.23 -7.17
CA GLY A 45 3.28 6.52 -7.75
C GLY A 45 2.65 6.75 -9.12
N PHE A 46 2.64 5.71 -9.95
CA PHE A 46 2.04 5.79 -11.29
C PHE A 46 0.53 6.01 -11.21
N ILE A 47 -0.16 5.22 -10.37
CA ILE A 47 -1.62 5.32 -10.24
C ILE A 47 -2.02 6.70 -9.75
N ILE A 48 -1.33 7.22 -8.75
CA ILE A 48 -1.61 8.55 -8.21
C ILE A 48 -1.31 9.63 -9.26
N ALA A 49 -0.21 9.49 -10.00
CA ALA A 49 0.14 10.44 -11.04
C ALA A 49 -0.93 10.48 -12.14
N GLU A 50 -1.42 9.32 -12.56
CA GLU A 50 -2.46 9.24 -13.57
C GLU A 50 -3.76 9.89 -13.07
N PHE A 51 -4.13 9.59 -11.84
CA PHE A 51 -5.32 10.19 -11.21
C PHE A 51 -5.22 11.71 -11.21
N LEU A 52 -4.10 12.25 -10.74
CA LEU A 52 -3.91 13.69 -10.63
C LEU A 52 -3.87 14.36 -12.01
N TYR A 53 -3.22 13.73 -12.96
CA TYR A 53 -3.15 14.22 -14.33
C TYR A 53 -4.54 14.41 -14.92
N ASN A 54 -5.44 13.47 -14.66
CA ASN A 54 -6.80 13.52 -15.19
C ASN A 54 -7.71 14.45 -14.39
N GLU A 55 -7.54 14.51 -13.06
CA GLU A 55 -8.42 15.31 -12.20
C GLU A 55 -8.07 16.80 -12.19
N PHE A 56 -6.80 17.14 -12.45
CA PHE A 56 -6.32 18.51 -12.38
C PHE A 56 -5.65 18.92 -13.69
N PRO A 57 -6.41 18.98 -14.79
CA PRO A 57 -5.84 19.22 -16.13
C PRO A 57 -5.19 20.58 -16.30
N ASN A 58 -5.50 21.54 -15.41
CA ASN A 58 -4.94 22.89 -15.49
C ASN A 58 -3.75 23.10 -14.55
N ASP A 59 -3.36 22.09 -13.78
CA ASP A 59 -2.20 22.19 -12.88
C ASP A 59 -0.91 21.99 -13.68
N ASP A 60 0.15 22.67 -13.26
CA ASP A 60 1.48 22.45 -13.83
C ASP A 60 2.17 21.27 -13.13
N GLU A 61 3.35 20.89 -13.64
CA GLU A 61 4.10 19.77 -13.11
C GLU A 61 4.42 19.95 -11.62
N GLY A 62 4.84 21.16 -11.22
CA GLY A 62 5.20 21.42 -9.84
C GLY A 62 4.03 21.18 -8.89
N SER A 63 2.86 21.66 -9.26
CA SER A 63 1.64 21.47 -8.48
C SER A 63 1.27 19.98 -8.39
N LEU A 64 1.30 19.28 -9.51
CA LEU A 64 0.99 17.85 -9.54
C LEU A 64 1.99 17.03 -8.71
N SER A 65 3.27 17.37 -8.80
CA SER A 65 4.31 16.69 -8.02
C SER A 65 4.13 16.88 -6.52
N ARG A 66 3.76 18.09 -6.10
CA ARG A 66 3.50 18.37 -4.68
C ARG A 66 2.28 17.60 -4.19
N LYS A 67 1.21 17.54 -4.99
CA LYS A 67 0.02 16.77 -4.64
C LYS A 67 0.33 15.28 -4.51
N ARG A 68 1.11 14.74 -5.45
CA ARG A 68 1.51 13.33 -5.39
C ARG A 68 2.32 13.05 -4.13
N SER A 69 3.32 13.89 -3.84
CA SER A 69 4.15 13.71 -2.64
C SER A 69 3.32 13.73 -1.36
N TYR A 70 2.33 14.62 -1.29
CA TYR A 70 1.44 14.70 -0.14
C TYR A 70 0.63 13.42 0.02
N LEU A 71 0.08 12.90 -1.08
CA LEU A 71 -0.79 11.72 -1.03
C LEU A 71 -0.05 10.44 -0.71
N VAL A 72 1.23 10.32 -1.11
CA VAL A 72 2.00 9.09 -0.88
C VAL A 72 2.95 9.17 0.30
N LYS A 73 2.95 10.26 1.04
CA LYS A 73 3.85 10.38 2.18
C LYS A 73 3.48 9.39 3.29
N LYS A 74 4.45 9.05 4.12
CA LYS A 74 4.32 8.04 5.17
C LYS A 74 3.09 8.27 6.06
N GLU A 75 2.86 9.51 6.47
CA GLU A 75 1.76 9.84 7.38
C GLU A 75 0.40 9.55 6.74
N THR A 76 0.24 9.90 5.47
CA THR A 76 -1.00 9.66 4.74
C THR A 76 -1.26 8.16 4.57
N LEU A 77 -0.24 7.41 4.15
CA LEU A 77 -0.37 5.97 3.94
C LEU A 77 -0.60 5.24 5.25
N SER A 78 0.08 5.66 6.32
CA SER A 78 -0.12 5.06 7.65
C SER A 78 -1.55 5.26 8.15
N LYS A 79 -2.12 6.43 7.91
CA LYS A 79 -3.50 6.71 8.31
C LYS A 79 -4.47 5.82 7.55
N ILE A 80 -4.26 5.66 6.25
CA ILE A 80 -5.10 4.78 5.43
C ILE A 80 -4.99 3.34 5.91
N ALA A 81 -3.77 2.89 6.22
CA ALA A 81 -3.54 1.54 6.72
C ALA A 81 -4.29 1.30 8.03
N LEU A 82 -4.31 2.29 8.93
CA LEU A 82 -5.07 2.21 10.17
C LEU A 82 -6.57 2.15 9.91
N ASP A 83 -7.07 2.97 8.98
CA ASP A 83 -8.49 2.99 8.62
C ASP A 83 -8.95 1.63 8.10
N TYR A 84 -8.09 0.92 7.36
CA TYR A 84 -8.38 -0.40 6.82
C TYR A 84 -7.95 -1.54 7.73
N ASN A 85 -7.45 -1.23 8.94
CA ASN A 85 -6.99 -2.22 9.91
C ASN A 85 -5.98 -3.20 9.30
N LEU A 86 -5.10 -2.66 8.47
CA LEU A 86 -4.14 -3.48 7.71
C LEU A 86 -3.18 -4.24 8.63
N GLY A 87 -2.79 -3.63 9.75
CA GLY A 87 -1.86 -4.23 10.69
C GLY A 87 -2.30 -5.60 11.21
N SER A 88 -3.62 -5.83 11.32
CA SER A 88 -4.13 -7.12 11.79
C SER A 88 -3.90 -8.25 10.78
N ASN A 89 -3.63 -7.92 9.53
CA ASN A 89 -3.41 -8.90 8.47
C ASN A 89 -1.92 -9.18 8.22
N ILE A 90 -1.03 -8.42 8.87
CA ILE A 90 0.41 -8.55 8.65
C ILE A 90 0.96 -9.71 9.45
N ILE A 91 1.77 -10.54 8.79
CA ILE A 91 2.42 -11.69 9.40
C ILE A 91 3.80 -11.27 9.88
N LEU A 92 4.00 -11.31 11.21
CA LEU A 92 5.25 -10.90 11.85
C LEU A 92 5.95 -12.11 12.46
N GLY A 93 7.30 -12.04 12.52
CA GLY A 93 8.07 -12.99 13.31
C GLY A 93 7.84 -12.78 14.81
N GLU A 94 8.17 -13.78 15.61
CA GLU A 94 7.89 -13.74 17.06
C GLU A 94 8.48 -12.52 17.76
N GLY A 95 9.69 -12.10 17.36
CA GLY A 95 10.35 -10.94 17.96
C GLY A 95 9.69 -9.61 17.68
N GLU A 96 8.84 -9.54 16.65
CA GLU A 96 8.16 -8.32 16.24
C GLU A 96 6.72 -8.22 16.72
N LYS A 97 6.20 -9.30 17.29
CA LYS A 97 4.84 -9.30 17.84
C LYS A 97 4.85 -8.63 19.21
N LYS A 98 3.99 -7.65 19.40
CA LYS A 98 3.87 -6.96 20.68
C LYS A 98 2.42 -6.61 20.97
#